data_afda108535f4c5b41f36be033229be8d
#
_entry.id   afda108535f4c5b41f36be033229be8d
#
_cell.length_a   1.000
_cell.length_b   1.000
_cell.length_c   1.000
_cell.angle_alpha   90.00
_cell.angle_beta   90.00
_cell.angle_gamma   90.00
#
_symmetry.space_group_name_H-M   'P 1'
#
loop_
_entity.id
_entity.type
_entity.pdbx_description
1 polymer ?
#
loop_
_entity_poly.entity_id
_entity_poly.type
_entity_poly.pdbx_seq_one_letter_code
_entity_poly.pdbx_strand_id
1 'polypeptide(L)'
;MELLSGGEMLVRFLRDEGVDYIYGYPGGALLHVYDALFKEPAVTHILVRHEQAATHMADGYARATGKAGVVLVTSGPGATNAITGIATAYMDSIPMVIISGQVPSTMVGTDAFQETDMIGISRPIVKHSFMIKHASEIPEVMKKAFYLAQSGRPGPVVVDIPKDMTNPAEKFEYVFPKKAKLRSYSPAVRGHSGQIRKAAEMLLAAKRPVLYSGGGVILGGGSAPLTELAKLLNLPVTNTLMGLGAFPGTDRQFVGMLGMHGSYTANLAMHHADVILAVGARFDDRVINGPSKFCPNAKIIHIDIDPASISKTIKADVPIVGPVESVLTEMVAALKDIGETPNKESVASWWKQIDEWRGDRGLFPYDKGDGSIIKPQTVIETLCEVTKGDAFVTSDVGQHQMFAAQYYKFDKPNRWINSGGLGTMGFGFPAAMGVKLSFPDTDVACVTGEGSIQMNIQELSTCLQYGLPVKIVCLNNGVLGMVRQWQDMSYNSRHSHSYMESLPDFIKLVEAYGHVGMRITDLKDLKPMMEEAFAMKDRLVFLDIQVDTSEHVYPMQIKDGSMRDMWLNKTERT
;
A
#
# COMPACT_ATOMS: atom_id res chain seq x y z
N MET A 1 -17.43 1.45 -39.35
CA MET A 1 -16.25 2.10 -38.75
C MET A 1 -16.74 3.39 -38.13
N GLU A 2 -16.41 3.60 -36.86
CA GLU A 2 -16.80 4.80 -36.13
C GLU A 2 -15.68 5.83 -36.22
N LEU A 3 -16.00 7.06 -36.58
CA LEU A 3 -15.04 8.15 -36.67
C LEU A 3 -15.14 9.02 -35.40
N LEU A 4 -14.09 9.05 -34.60
CA LEU A 4 -14.02 9.75 -33.32
C LEU A 4 -12.86 10.76 -33.29
N SER A 5 -13.02 11.85 -32.56
CA SER A 5 -11.92 12.74 -32.20
C SER A 5 -10.99 12.08 -31.18
N GLY A 6 -9.79 12.61 -30.99
CA GLY A 6 -8.86 12.06 -30.00
C GLY A 6 -9.44 12.07 -28.58
N GLY A 7 -10.19 13.10 -28.19
CA GLY A 7 -10.89 13.15 -26.90
C GLY A 7 -11.96 12.06 -26.77
N GLU A 8 -12.78 11.88 -27.81
CA GLU A 8 -13.78 10.80 -27.86
C GLU A 8 -13.13 9.40 -27.91
N MET A 9 -12.00 9.22 -28.63
CA MET A 9 -11.24 7.97 -28.66
C MET A 9 -10.72 7.58 -27.27
N LEU A 10 -10.18 8.55 -26.53
CA LEU A 10 -9.68 8.32 -25.17
C LEU A 10 -10.80 7.83 -24.25
N VAL A 11 -11.91 8.53 -24.22
CA VAL A 11 -13.05 8.19 -23.34
C VAL A 11 -13.67 6.83 -23.76
N ARG A 12 -13.81 6.59 -25.07
CA ARG A 12 -14.30 5.33 -25.61
C ARG A 12 -13.35 4.17 -25.24
N PHE A 13 -12.04 4.39 -25.32
CA PHE A 13 -11.05 3.39 -24.90
C PHE A 13 -11.19 3.04 -23.42
N LEU A 14 -11.34 4.05 -22.54
CA LEU A 14 -11.48 3.81 -21.10
C LEU A 14 -12.73 2.99 -20.80
N ARG A 15 -13.85 3.28 -21.47
CA ARG A 15 -15.07 2.45 -21.36
C ARG A 15 -14.82 1.01 -21.84
N ASP A 16 -14.22 0.84 -23.00
CA ASP A 16 -14.02 -0.47 -23.62
C ASP A 16 -12.94 -1.30 -22.88
N GLU A 17 -12.03 -0.65 -22.13
CA GLU A 17 -11.09 -1.28 -21.20
C GLU A 17 -11.73 -1.66 -19.84
N GLY A 18 -12.96 -1.21 -19.60
CA GLY A 18 -13.70 -1.51 -18.37
C GLY A 18 -13.26 -0.66 -17.18
N VAL A 19 -12.91 0.60 -17.42
CA VAL A 19 -12.59 1.57 -16.37
C VAL A 19 -13.88 2.07 -15.73
N ASP A 20 -14.05 1.81 -14.43
CA ASP A 20 -15.23 2.24 -13.68
C ASP A 20 -15.11 3.72 -13.25
N TYR A 21 -13.92 4.11 -12.78
CA TYR A 21 -13.66 5.43 -12.19
C TYR A 21 -12.42 6.09 -12.78
N ILE A 22 -12.52 7.40 -13.01
CA ILE A 22 -11.40 8.30 -13.28
C ILE A 22 -11.35 9.32 -12.15
N TYR A 23 -10.19 9.49 -11.53
CA TYR A 23 -9.96 10.47 -10.48
C TYR A 23 -9.22 11.67 -11.06
N GLY A 24 -9.72 12.88 -10.86
CA GLY A 24 -9.04 14.00 -11.48
C GLY A 24 -9.61 15.39 -11.18
N TYR A 25 -9.00 16.38 -11.83
CA TYR A 25 -9.39 17.78 -11.74
C TYR A 25 -9.35 18.41 -13.14
N PRO A 26 -10.43 19.08 -13.60
CA PRO A 26 -10.48 19.66 -14.94
C PRO A 26 -9.55 20.85 -15.09
N GLY A 27 -9.03 21.03 -16.31
CA GLY A 27 -8.23 22.19 -16.69
C GLY A 27 -8.17 22.40 -18.19
N GLY A 28 -7.63 23.53 -18.61
CA GLY A 28 -7.70 24.05 -19.98
C GLY A 28 -7.13 23.12 -21.06
N ALA A 29 -6.11 22.31 -20.75
CA ALA A 29 -5.52 21.37 -21.68
C ALA A 29 -6.41 20.16 -21.98
N LEU A 30 -7.37 19.84 -21.11
CA LEU A 30 -8.21 18.64 -21.21
C LEU A 30 -9.68 18.90 -21.51
N LEU A 31 -10.09 20.13 -21.82
CA LEU A 31 -11.51 20.46 -22.03
C LEU A 31 -12.18 19.60 -23.12
N HIS A 32 -11.46 19.22 -24.17
CA HIS A 32 -11.97 18.32 -25.21
C HIS A 32 -12.27 16.91 -24.67
N VAL A 33 -11.47 16.43 -23.72
CA VAL A 33 -11.69 15.14 -23.05
C VAL A 33 -12.88 15.23 -22.09
N TYR A 34 -13.01 16.33 -21.35
CA TYR A 34 -14.16 16.55 -20.45
C TYR A 34 -15.48 16.70 -21.21
N ASP A 35 -15.47 17.31 -22.42
CA ASP A 35 -16.67 17.34 -23.29
C ASP A 35 -17.05 15.94 -23.77
N ALA A 36 -16.07 15.09 -24.06
CA ALA A 36 -16.31 13.68 -24.41
C ALA A 36 -16.82 12.87 -23.21
N LEU A 37 -16.28 13.08 -22.01
CA LEU A 37 -16.75 12.44 -20.77
C LEU A 37 -18.20 12.79 -20.44
N PHE A 38 -18.63 14.02 -20.70
CA PHE A 38 -20.03 14.44 -20.51
C PHE A 38 -21.01 13.58 -21.32
N LYS A 39 -20.57 13.05 -22.45
CA LYS A 39 -21.39 12.23 -23.38
C LYS A 39 -21.30 10.71 -23.09
N GLU A 40 -20.42 10.27 -22.18
CA GLU A 40 -20.17 8.85 -21.90
C GLU A 40 -20.41 8.52 -20.42
N PRO A 41 -21.64 8.16 -20.05
CA PRO A 41 -22.01 7.96 -18.64
C PRO A 41 -21.47 6.66 -18.04
N ALA A 42 -20.91 5.76 -18.86
CA ALA A 42 -20.37 4.47 -18.36
C ALA A 42 -19.04 4.63 -17.62
N VAL A 43 -18.36 5.76 -17.76
CA VAL A 43 -17.11 6.08 -17.06
C VAL A 43 -17.37 7.20 -16.06
N THR A 44 -17.28 6.91 -14.78
CA THR A 44 -17.55 7.89 -13.73
C THR A 44 -16.32 8.71 -13.39
N HIS A 45 -16.39 10.03 -13.56
CA HIS A 45 -15.34 10.94 -13.14
C HIS A 45 -15.58 11.40 -11.69
N ILE A 46 -14.56 11.27 -10.84
CA ILE A 46 -14.56 11.72 -9.45
C ILE A 46 -13.75 13.03 -9.38
N LEU A 47 -14.43 14.12 -9.12
CA LEU A 47 -13.83 15.44 -8.98
C LEU A 47 -13.22 15.58 -7.57
N VAL A 48 -11.90 15.55 -7.50
CA VAL A 48 -11.14 15.80 -6.27
C VAL A 48 -10.98 17.30 -5.98
N ARG A 49 -10.34 17.65 -4.88
CA ARG A 49 -9.99 19.04 -4.55
C ARG A 49 -8.51 19.34 -4.74
N HIS A 50 -7.71 18.27 -4.93
CA HIS A 50 -6.27 18.35 -5.22
C HIS A 50 -5.82 17.11 -6.00
N GLU A 51 -4.96 17.25 -7.00
CA GLU A 51 -4.54 16.15 -7.88
C GLU A 51 -3.71 15.09 -7.15
N GLN A 52 -3.03 15.43 -6.06
CA GLN A 52 -2.40 14.45 -5.18
C GLN A 52 -3.45 13.49 -4.60
N ALA A 53 -4.60 13.99 -4.18
CA ALA A 53 -5.69 13.16 -3.70
C ALA A 53 -6.24 12.24 -4.81
N ALA A 54 -6.31 12.71 -6.07
CA ALA A 54 -6.71 11.86 -7.19
C ALA A 54 -5.80 10.64 -7.34
N THR A 55 -4.48 10.84 -7.24
CA THR A 55 -3.53 9.73 -7.32
C THR A 55 -3.63 8.79 -6.12
N HIS A 56 -3.85 9.29 -4.90
CA HIS A 56 -4.04 8.45 -3.72
C HIS A 56 -5.37 7.70 -3.74
N MET A 57 -6.45 8.29 -4.27
CA MET A 57 -7.72 7.57 -4.49
C MET A 57 -7.55 6.44 -5.50
N ALA A 58 -6.86 6.70 -6.63
CA ALA A 58 -6.53 5.69 -7.63
C ALA A 58 -5.65 4.57 -7.06
N ASP A 59 -4.72 4.91 -6.18
CA ASP A 59 -3.85 3.96 -5.46
C ASP A 59 -4.67 3.06 -4.53
N GLY A 60 -5.53 3.65 -3.68
CA GLY A 60 -6.43 2.89 -2.80
C GLY A 60 -7.37 1.96 -3.57
N TYR A 61 -7.94 2.45 -4.68
CA TYR A 61 -8.74 1.65 -5.60
C TYR A 61 -7.94 0.44 -6.14
N ALA A 62 -6.73 0.69 -6.62
CA ALA A 62 -5.91 -0.36 -7.22
C ALA A 62 -5.52 -1.45 -6.21
N ARG A 63 -5.13 -1.06 -4.99
CA ARG A 63 -4.80 -2.03 -3.92
C ARG A 63 -6.00 -2.88 -3.50
N ALA A 64 -7.18 -2.27 -3.42
CA ALA A 64 -8.39 -2.97 -2.96
C ALA A 64 -8.98 -3.89 -4.04
N THR A 65 -8.91 -3.49 -5.32
CA THR A 65 -9.56 -4.20 -6.44
C THR A 65 -8.62 -5.07 -7.26
N GLY A 66 -7.31 -4.81 -7.24
CA GLY A 66 -6.33 -5.43 -8.14
C GLY A 66 -6.35 -4.86 -9.58
N LYS A 67 -7.23 -3.88 -9.89
CA LYS A 67 -7.29 -3.21 -11.19
C LYS A 67 -6.37 -1.98 -11.21
N ALA A 68 -6.00 -1.49 -12.39
CA ALA A 68 -5.25 -0.24 -12.50
C ALA A 68 -6.13 0.96 -12.14
N GLY A 69 -5.63 1.83 -11.26
CA GLY A 69 -6.25 3.13 -11.00
C GLY A 69 -6.02 4.10 -12.17
N VAL A 70 -6.98 4.95 -12.47
CA VAL A 70 -6.89 5.90 -13.59
C VAL A 70 -7.00 7.34 -13.09
N VAL A 71 -6.02 8.16 -13.43
CA VAL A 71 -5.93 9.56 -13.04
C VAL A 71 -5.94 10.45 -14.26
N LEU A 72 -6.70 11.55 -14.22
CA LEU A 72 -6.80 12.54 -15.29
C LEU A 72 -6.49 13.93 -14.73
N VAL A 73 -5.35 14.51 -15.13
CA VAL A 73 -4.88 15.81 -14.64
C VAL A 73 -4.49 16.75 -15.79
N THR A 74 -4.72 18.02 -15.61
CA THR A 74 -4.33 19.03 -16.61
C THR A 74 -2.82 19.25 -16.63
N SER A 75 -2.32 19.99 -17.61
CA SER A 75 -0.92 20.41 -17.74
C SER A 75 -0.45 21.29 -16.58
N GLY A 76 0.85 21.50 -16.49
CA GLY A 76 1.47 22.41 -15.51
C GLY A 76 1.19 22.01 -14.08
N PRO A 77 0.52 22.86 -13.27
CA PRO A 77 0.29 22.58 -11.85
C PRO A 77 -0.54 21.32 -11.61
N GLY A 78 -1.46 20.94 -12.50
CA GLY A 78 -2.21 19.70 -12.36
C GLY A 78 -1.32 18.47 -12.46
N ALA A 79 -0.42 18.45 -13.42
CA ALA A 79 0.57 17.39 -13.59
C ALA A 79 1.57 17.32 -12.43
N THR A 80 2.13 18.48 -12.01
CA THR A 80 3.10 18.53 -10.90
C THR A 80 2.50 18.15 -9.56
N ASN A 81 1.25 18.50 -9.29
CA ASN A 81 0.54 18.09 -8.07
C ASN A 81 0.33 16.57 -7.95
N ALA A 82 0.33 15.85 -9.06
CA ALA A 82 0.19 14.38 -9.07
C ALA A 82 1.49 13.63 -8.70
N ILE A 83 2.65 14.29 -8.73
CA ILE A 83 3.98 13.66 -8.65
C ILE A 83 4.17 12.84 -7.37
N THR A 84 3.80 13.39 -6.21
CA THR A 84 3.92 12.68 -4.92
C THR A 84 3.14 11.34 -4.94
N GLY A 85 1.92 11.35 -5.47
CA GLY A 85 1.13 10.12 -5.52
C GLY A 85 1.64 9.12 -6.56
N ILE A 86 2.19 9.59 -7.69
CA ILE A 86 2.86 8.75 -8.68
C ILE A 86 4.07 8.06 -8.04
N ALA A 87 4.90 8.81 -7.30
CA ALA A 87 6.05 8.26 -6.58
C ALA A 87 5.62 7.23 -5.51
N THR A 88 4.51 7.48 -4.80
CA THR A 88 3.92 6.54 -3.84
C THR A 88 3.56 5.22 -4.52
N ALA A 89 2.83 5.27 -5.62
CA ALA A 89 2.45 4.09 -6.40
C ALA A 89 3.68 3.33 -6.96
N TYR A 90 4.71 4.06 -7.43
CA TYR A 90 5.94 3.46 -7.92
C TYR A 90 6.69 2.69 -6.83
N MET A 91 6.87 3.27 -5.66
CA MET A 91 7.60 2.66 -4.55
C MET A 91 6.93 1.38 -4.03
N ASP A 92 5.61 1.32 -4.08
CA ASP A 92 4.82 0.17 -3.62
C ASP A 92 4.36 -0.76 -4.75
N SER A 93 4.77 -0.48 -6.00
CA SER A 93 4.44 -1.30 -7.18
C SER A 93 2.94 -1.36 -7.47
N ILE A 94 2.24 -0.24 -7.36
CA ILE A 94 0.78 -0.17 -7.56
C ILE A 94 0.47 0.19 -9.02
N PRO A 95 -0.39 -0.59 -9.71
CA PRO A 95 -0.75 -0.31 -11.09
C PRO A 95 -1.60 0.96 -11.19
N MET A 96 -1.12 1.93 -11.97
CA MET A 96 -1.80 3.20 -12.18
C MET A 96 -1.52 3.73 -13.58
N VAL A 97 -2.54 4.27 -14.24
CA VAL A 97 -2.40 4.99 -15.52
C VAL A 97 -2.74 6.45 -15.29
N ILE A 98 -1.75 7.32 -15.47
CA ILE A 98 -1.88 8.76 -15.31
C ILE A 98 -1.97 9.40 -16.69
N ILE A 99 -3.11 10.01 -16.97
CA ILE A 99 -3.38 10.75 -18.19
C ILE A 99 -3.16 12.22 -17.87
N SER A 100 -2.08 12.79 -18.40
CA SER A 100 -1.73 14.20 -18.22
C SER A 100 -2.04 14.99 -19.50
N GLY A 101 -2.71 16.09 -19.35
CA GLY A 101 -2.81 17.06 -20.44
C GLY A 101 -1.48 17.79 -20.66
N GLN A 102 -1.25 18.23 -21.89
CA GLN A 102 -0.09 19.03 -22.26
C GLN A 102 -0.54 20.23 -23.12
N VAL A 103 0.28 21.27 -23.18
CA VAL A 103 0.09 22.37 -24.13
C VAL A 103 0.05 21.84 -25.58
N PRO A 104 -0.52 22.57 -26.55
CA PRO A 104 -0.50 22.14 -27.95
C PRO A 104 0.90 21.74 -28.40
N SER A 105 1.01 20.71 -29.25
CA SER A 105 2.29 20.14 -29.67
C SER A 105 3.27 21.16 -30.27
N THR A 106 2.74 22.19 -30.92
CA THR A 106 3.51 23.30 -31.49
C THR A 106 4.06 24.28 -30.42
N MET A 107 3.56 24.19 -29.18
CA MET A 107 3.97 25.07 -28.08
C MET A 107 4.90 24.37 -27.10
N VAL A 108 5.09 23.06 -27.22
CA VAL A 108 6.00 22.30 -26.34
C VAL A 108 7.43 22.78 -26.49
N GLY A 109 8.07 23.14 -25.37
CA GLY A 109 9.44 23.66 -25.33
C GLY A 109 9.55 25.19 -25.55
N THR A 110 8.43 25.91 -25.48
CA THR A 110 8.40 27.37 -25.66
C THR A 110 8.13 28.15 -24.37
N ASP A 111 8.12 27.51 -23.21
CA ASP A 111 7.70 28.06 -21.92
C ASP A 111 6.25 28.60 -21.95
N ALA A 112 5.37 27.88 -22.63
CA ALA A 112 3.98 28.24 -22.77
C ALA A 112 3.24 28.23 -21.41
N PHE A 113 2.13 28.97 -21.31
CA PHE A 113 1.32 29.03 -20.09
C PHE A 113 0.88 27.62 -19.64
N GLN A 114 1.20 27.24 -18.41
CA GLN A 114 0.95 25.91 -17.82
C GLN A 114 1.68 24.77 -18.56
N GLU A 115 2.79 25.05 -19.21
CA GLU A 115 3.67 23.99 -19.71
C GLU A 115 4.49 23.36 -18.57
N THR A 116 4.66 22.06 -18.61
CA THR A 116 5.59 21.33 -17.74
C THR A 116 6.05 20.07 -18.46
N ASP A 117 7.36 19.77 -18.39
CA ASP A 117 7.89 18.50 -18.89
C ASP A 117 7.50 17.34 -17.97
N MET A 118 6.25 16.87 -18.10
CA MET A 118 5.71 15.77 -17.30
C MET A 118 6.49 14.47 -17.53
N ILE A 119 6.98 14.24 -18.75
CA ILE A 119 7.80 13.07 -19.08
C ILE A 119 9.12 13.11 -18.33
N GLY A 120 9.81 14.25 -18.33
CA GLY A 120 11.08 14.44 -17.65
C GLY A 120 10.96 14.30 -16.13
N ILE A 121 9.96 14.96 -15.53
CA ILE A 121 9.73 14.92 -14.07
C ILE A 121 9.34 13.53 -13.60
N SER A 122 8.48 12.81 -14.32
CA SER A 122 7.98 11.50 -13.91
C SER A 122 8.93 10.34 -14.21
N ARG A 123 9.90 10.51 -15.11
CA ARG A 123 10.79 9.44 -15.58
C ARG A 123 11.38 8.54 -14.49
N PRO A 124 11.90 9.05 -13.36
CA PRO A 124 12.51 8.21 -12.32
C PRO A 124 11.47 7.47 -11.43
N ILE A 125 10.20 7.82 -11.53
CA ILE A 125 9.13 7.32 -10.65
C ILE A 125 7.98 6.65 -11.40
N VAL A 126 8.21 6.22 -12.66
CA VAL A 126 7.23 5.47 -13.46
C VAL A 126 7.88 4.26 -14.11
N LYS A 127 7.08 3.27 -14.46
CA LYS A 127 7.55 2.15 -15.28
C LYS A 127 7.84 2.59 -16.72
N HIS A 128 6.98 3.47 -17.24
CA HIS A 128 7.11 4.03 -18.60
C HIS A 128 6.30 5.31 -18.72
N SER A 129 6.66 6.11 -19.71
CA SER A 129 5.91 7.30 -20.09
C SER A 129 5.77 7.38 -21.60
N PHE A 130 4.61 7.87 -22.06
CA PHE A 130 4.31 8.11 -23.46
C PHE A 130 3.92 9.56 -23.67
N MET A 131 4.33 10.16 -24.78
CA MET A 131 3.75 11.39 -25.31
C MET A 131 3.01 11.07 -26.60
N ILE A 132 1.74 11.43 -26.68
CA ILE A 132 0.91 11.25 -27.89
C ILE A 132 1.37 12.22 -28.96
N LYS A 133 1.69 11.70 -30.15
CA LYS A 133 2.15 12.48 -31.32
C LYS A 133 1.09 12.61 -32.39
N HIS A 134 0.15 11.69 -32.45
CA HIS A 134 -0.98 11.68 -33.38
C HIS A 134 -2.23 11.16 -32.67
N ALA A 135 -3.37 11.80 -32.89
CA ALA A 135 -4.62 11.39 -32.26
C ALA A 135 -5.00 9.92 -32.54
N SER A 136 -4.72 9.43 -33.74
CA SER A 136 -5.02 8.04 -34.13
C SER A 136 -4.26 6.97 -33.35
N GLU A 137 -3.17 7.32 -32.65
CA GLU A 137 -2.40 6.34 -31.86
C GLU A 137 -2.91 6.19 -30.42
N ILE A 138 -3.85 7.07 -29.97
CA ILE A 138 -4.38 7.06 -28.61
C ILE A 138 -4.81 5.65 -28.17
N PRO A 139 -5.64 4.90 -28.90
CA PRO A 139 -6.09 3.58 -28.45
C PRO A 139 -4.94 2.58 -28.25
N GLU A 140 -3.96 2.58 -29.16
CA GLU A 140 -2.80 1.68 -29.04
C GLU A 140 -1.88 2.05 -27.88
N VAL A 141 -1.61 3.34 -27.68
CA VAL A 141 -0.76 3.83 -26.59
C VAL A 141 -1.43 3.56 -25.25
N MET A 142 -2.72 3.84 -25.13
CA MET A 142 -3.48 3.53 -23.92
C MET A 142 -3.45 2.03 -23.60
N LYS A 143 -3.64 1.15 -24.61
CA LYS A 143 -3.53 -0.31 -24.39
C LYS A 143 -2.16 -0.74 -23.90
N LYS A 144 -1.08 -0.13 -24.43
CA LYS A 144 0.28 -0.35 -23.94
C LYS A 144 0.45 0.14 -22.50
N ALA A 145 -0.11 1.30 -22.15
CA ALA A 145 -0.04 1.88 -20.81
C ALA A 145 -0.69 0.96 -19.77
N PHE A 146 -1.92 0.50 -20.02
CA PHE A 146 -2.61 -0.45 -19.11
C PHE A 146 -1.86 -1.77 -18.99
N TYR A 147 -1.40 -2.33 -20.10
CA TYR A 147 -0.62 -3.57 -20.08
C TYR A 147 0.67 -3.44 -19.27
N LEU A 148 1.43 -2.35 -19.47
CA LEU A 148 2.66 -2.10 -18.71
C LEU A 148 2.38 -1.86 -17.22
N ALA A 149 1.32 -1.12 -16.90
CA ALA A 149 0.97 -0.83 -15.51
C ALA A 149 0.69 -2.11 -14.71
N GLN A 150 0.01 -3.10 -15.32
CA GLN A 150 -0.50 -4.28 -14.63
C GLN A 150 0.36 -5.54 -14.76
N SER A 151 1.27 -5.62 -15.74
CA SER A 151 2.04 -6.84 -16.01
C SER A 151 3.44 -6.80 -15.40
N GLY A 152 4.06 -7.98 -15.18
CA GLY A 152 5.32 -8.09 -14.46
C GLY A 152 5.22 -7.50 -13.06
N ARG A 153 6.24 -6.76 -12.61
CA ARG A 153 6.11 -5.92 -11.42
C ARG A 153 5.21 -4.74 -11.75
N PRO A 154 4.01 -4.59 -11.14
CA PRO A 154 3.10 -3.49 -11.43
C PRO A 154 3.71 -2.12 -11.11
N GLY A 155 3.11 -1.06 -11.65
CA GLY A 155 3.54 0.30 -11.34
C GLY A 155 2.90 1.35 -12.23
N PRO A 156 3.10 2.65 -11.93
CA PRO A 156 2.49 3.74 -12.67
C PRO A 156 3.09 3.91 -14.07
N VAL A 157 2.21 4.31 -15.00
CA VAL A 157 2.56 4.69 -16.39
C VAL A 157 1.91 6.03 -16.68
N VAL A 158 2.67 6.97 -17.23
CA VAL A 158 2.20 8.30 -17.63
C VAL A 158 1.94 8.32 -19.13
N VAL A 159 0.80 8.90 -19.51
CA VAL A 159 0.44 9.23 -20.90
C VAL A 159 0.20 10.73 -20.96
N ASP A 160 1.12 11.46 -21.58
CA ASP A 160 1.06 12.90 -21.76
C ASP A 160 0.43 13.24 -23.11
N ILE A 161 -0.66 14.00 -23.11
CA ILE A 161 -1.51 14.22 -24.28
C ILE A 161 -1.56 15.71 -24.64
N PRO A 162 -0.87 16.15 -25.71
CA PRO A 162 -1.01 17.52 -26.20
C PRO A 162 -2.46 17.85 -26.57
N LYS A 163 -2.89 19.06 -26.24
CA LYS A 163 -4.28 19.52 -26.39
C LYS A 163 -4.82 19.34 -27.81
N ASP A 164 -4.01 19.64 -28.83
CA ASP A 164 -4.36 19.50 -30.24
C ASP A 164 -4.63 18.03 -30.65
N MET A 165 -4.04 17.05 -29.99
CA MET A 165 -4.32 15.64 -30.22
C MET A 165 -5.74 15.21 -29.79
N THR A 166 -6.43 16.03 -29.02
CA THR A 166 -7.82 15.77 -28.57
C THR A 166 -8.86 16.63 -29.29
N ASN A 167 -8.45 17.40 -30.30
CA ASN A 167 -9.27 18.37 -31.03
C ASN A 167 -10.54 17.71 -31.62
N PRO A 168 -11.76 18.22 -31.32
CA PRO A 168 -13.01 17.65 -31.81
C PRO A 168 -13.24 17.85 -33.32
N ALA A 169 -12.52 18.78 -33.97
CA ALA A 169 -12.65 19.02 -35.39
C ALA A 169 -12.01 17.91 -36.26
N GLU A 170 -11.06 17.16 -35.71
CA GLU A 170 -10.37 16.09 -36.43
C GLU A 170 -10.92 14.72 -35.99
N LYS A 171 -11.29 13.90 -36.97
CA LYS A 171 -11.89 12.57 -36.73
C LYS A 171 -11.04 11.48 -37.35
N PHE A 172 -10.86 10.40 -36.61
CA PHE A 172 -10.09 9.24 -37.00
C PHE A 172 -10.89 7.96 -36.75
N GLU A 173 -10.55 6.90 -37.47
CA GLU A 173 -11.15 5.59 -37.25
C GLU A 173 -10.77 5.04 -35.85
N TYR A 174 -11.77 4.68 -35.07
CA TYR A 174 -11.60 4.04 -33.78
C TYR A 174 -11.65 2.52 -33.90
N VAL A 175 -10.60 1.86 -33.41
CA VAL A 175 -10.54 0.41 -33.25
C VAL A 175 -9.97 0.10 -31.87
N PHE A 176 -10.73 -0.65 -31.06
CA PHE A 176 -10.23 -1.09 -29.74
C PHE A 176 -9.15 -2.17 -29.89
N PRO A 177 -7.91 -1.95 -29.41
CA PRO A 177 -6.83 -2.92 -29.54
C PRO A 177 -7.04 -4.11 -28.58
N LYS A 178 -7.13 -5.31 -29.12
CA LYS A 178 -7.33 -6.53 -28.30
C LYS A 178 -6.08 -6.91 -27.49
N LYS A 179 -4.88 -6.56 -27.95
CA LYS A 179 -3.59 -6.88 -27.30
C LYS A 179 -2.60 -5.72 -27.45
N ALA A 180 -1.82 -5.50 -26.39
CA ALA A 180 -0.68 -4.59 -26.48
C ALA A 180 0.45 -5.22 -27.33
N LYS A 181 1.03 -4.42 -28.25
CA LYS A 181 2.18 -4.82 -29.07
C LYS A 181 3.43 -4.10 -28.57
N LEU A 182 4.31 -4.81 -27.85
CA LEU A 182 5.58 -4.31 -27.33
C LEU A 182 6.73 -5.18 -27.86
N ARG A 183 7.82 -4.55 -28.31
CA ARG A 183 8.95 -5.29 -28.95
C ARG A 183 9.86 -5.97 -27.91
N SER A 184 10.12 -5.33 -26.77
CA SER A 184 11.20 -5.71 -25.85
C SER A 184 10.71 -5.99 -24.42
N TYR A 185 9.40 -6.01 -24.18
CA TYR A 185 8.84 -6.27 -22.87
C TYR A 185 8.16 -7.64 -22.85
N SER A 186 8.76 -8.57 -22.11
CA SER A 186 8.26 -9.94 -21.94
C SER A 186 8.42 -10.35 -20.47
N PRO A 187 7.41 -10.08 -19.64
CA PRO A 187 7.47 -10.46 -18.23
C PRO A 187 7.46 -11.98 -18.05
N ALA A 188 8.10 -12.47 -16.99
CA ALA A 188 8.06 -13.88 -16.64
C ALA A 188 6.61 -14.31 -16.34
N VAL A 189 6.20 -15.45 -16.89
CA VAL A 189 4.86 -16.02 -16.72
C VAL A 189 4.85 -17.27 -15.83
N ARG A 190 6.03 -17.83 -15.51
CA ARG A 190 6.21 -18.98 -14.60
C ARG A 190 7.64 -19.01 -14.05
N GLY A 191 7.83 -19.68 -12.93
CA GLY A 191 9.14 -19.93 -12.34
C GLY A 191 9.92 -21.04 -13.07
N HIS A 192 11.22 -21.16 -12.79
CA HIS A 192 12.05 -22.24 -13.30
C HIS A 192 11.89 -23.50 -12.44
N SER A 193 11.36 -24.58 -13.00
CA SER A 193 10.99 -25.82 -12.28
C SER A 193 12.14 -26.45 -11.48
N GLY A 194 13.34 -26.44 -12.03
CA GLY A 194 14.54 -26.96 -11.32
C GLY A 194 14.90 -26.13 -10.08
N GLN A 195 14.71 -24.82 -10.10
CA GLN A 195 14.91 -23.96 -8.93
C GLN A 195 13.78 -24.16 -7.90
N ILE A 196 12.55 -24.35 -8.35
CA ILE A 196 11.40 -24.63 -7.48
C ILE A 196 11.64 -25.96 -6.73
N ARG A 197 12.07 -27.03 -7.44
CA ARG A 197 12.39 -28.32 -6.84
C ARG A 197 13.54 -28.19 -5.82
N LYS A 198 14.62 -27.50 -6.17
CA LYS A 198 15.75 -27.24 -5.26
C LYS A 198 15.30 -26.50 -4.00
N ALA A 199 14.40 -25.52 -4.14
CA ALA A 199 13.82 -24.80 -3.02
C ALA A 199 12.98 -25.72 -2.11
N ALA A 200 12.14 -26.58 -2.70
CA ALA A 200 11.35 -27.57 -1.96
C ALA A 200 12.24 -28.53 -1.16
N GLU A 201 13.29 -29.09 -1.78
CA GLU A 201 14.27 -29.98 -1.11
C GLU A 201 15.00 -29.24 0.03
N MET A 202 15.38 -27.98 -0.17
CA MET A 202 16.02 -27.16 0.87
C MET A 202 15.09 -26.90 2.07
N LEU A 203 13.79 -26.66 1.82
CA LEU A 203 12.79 -26.48 2.89
C LEU A 203 12.56 -27.76 3.68
N LEU A 204 12.51 -28.93 3.01
CA LEU A 204 12.37 -30.24 3.69
C LEU A 204 13.55 -30.54 4.57
N ALA A 205 14.78 -30.17 4.18
CA ALA A 205 16.00 -30.39 4.94
C ALA A 205 16.22 -29.38 6.07
N ALA A 206 15.47 -28.28 6.10
CA ALA A 206 15.63 -27.21 7.08
C ALA A 206 15.23 -27.64 8.49
N LYS A 207 15.97 -27.16 9.49
CA LYS A 207 15.67 -27.37 10.90
C LYS A 207 14.93 -26.22 11.54
N ARG A 208 15.16 -24.99 11.04
CA ARG A 208 14.59 -23.73 11.54
C ARG A 208 14.14 -22.85 10.38
N PRO A 209 13.23 -23.37 9.53
CA PRO A 209 12.74 -22.58 8.41
C PRO A 209 11.82 -21.45 8.87
N VAL A 210 11.81 -20.33 8.10
CA VAL A 210 10.86 -19.23 8.25
C VAL A 210 10.33 -18.82 6.88
N LEU A 211 9.03 -18.63 6.77
CA LEU A 211 8.38 -18.03 5.61
C LEU A 211 8.26 -16.53 5.82
N TYR A 212 8.89 -15.75 4.95
CA TYR A 212 8.93 -14.29 4.95
C TYR A 212 8.14 -13.75 3.76
N SER A 213 6.94 -13.22 4.03
CA SER A 213 5.98 -12.77 3.02
C SER A 213 5.97 -11.26 2.89
N GLY A 214 6.06 -10.76 1.66
CA GLY A 214 5.97 -9.34 1.33
C GLY A 214 4.70 -8.97 0.56
N GLY A 215 4.56 -7.69 0.23
CA GLY A 215 3.43 -7.14 -0.53
C GLY A 215 3.23 -7.78 -1.91
N GLY A 216 4.30 -8.32 -2.51
CA GLY A 216 4.23 -9.05 -3.78
C GLY A 216 3.36 -10.30 -3.75
N VAL A 217 3.16 -10.90 -2.56
CA VAL A 217 2.22 -12.02 -2.39
C VAL A 217 0.78 -11.58 -2.62
N ILE A 218 0.41 -10.43 -2.06
CA ILE A 218 -0.94 -9.85 -2.23
C ILE A 218 -1.15 -9.41 -3.67
N LEU A 219 -0.23 -8.60 -4.20
CA LEU A 219 -0.29 -8.08 -5.58
C LEU A 219 -0.31 -9.19 -6.64
N GLY A 220 0.35 -10.31 -6.38
CA GLY A 220 0.43 -11.45 -7.28
C GLY A 220 -0.59 -12.56 -6.99
N GLY A 221 -1.60 -12.34 -6.14
CA GLY A 221 -2.66 -13.33 -5.85
C GLY A 221 -2.18 -14.60 -5.13
N GLY A 222 -1.01 -14.56 -4.50
CA GLY A 222 -0.34 -15.75 -3.95
C GLY A 222 -0.74 -16.16 -2.53
N SER A 223 -1.72 -15.50 -1.90
CA SER A 223 -2.06 -15.73 -0.47
C SER A 223 -2.58 -17.15 -0.20
N ALA A 224 -3.41 -17.70 -1.09
CA ALA A 224 -3.94 -19.07 -0.91
C ALA A 224 -2.85 -20.13 -1.02
N PRO A 225 -2.03 -20.21 -2.09
CA PRO A 225 -0.96 -21.21 -2.17
C PRO A 225 0.15 -20.97 -1.12
N LEU A 226 0.38 -19.73 -0.66
CA LEU A 226 1.30 -19.43 0.44
C LEU A 226 0.79 -20.06 1.74
N THR A 227 -0.51 -19.91 2.04
CA THR A 227 -1.14 -20.51 3.21
C THR A 227 -1.08 -22.04 3.15
N GLU A 228 -1.37 -22.64 1.99
CA GLU A 228 -1.26 -24.09 1.79
C GLU A 228 0.17 -24.58 2.05
N LEU A 229 1.17 -23.89 1.49
CA LEU A 229 2.59 -24.22 1.71
C LEU A 229 2.97 -24.14 3.19
N ALA A 230 2.59 -23.05 3.87
CA ALA A 230 2.86 -22.85 5.29
C ALA A 230 2.24 -23.96 6.15
N LYS A 231 1.00 -24.36 5.85
CA LYS A 231 0.30 -25.45 6.55
C LYS A 231 0.94 -26.82 6.27
N LEU A 232 1.29 -27.10 5.01
CA LEU A 232 1.89 -28.36 4.59
C LEU A 232 3.20 -28.65 5.34
N LEU A 233 4.05 -27.65 5.51
CA LEU A 233 5.35 -27.76 6.16
C LEU A 233 5.36 -27.30 7.62
N ASN A 234 4.23 -26.86 8.16
CA ASN A 234 4.09 -26.27 9.50
C ASN A 234 5.11 -25.14 9.76
N LEU A 235 5.24 -24.21 8.79
CA LEU A 235 6.20 -23.11 8.86
C LEU A 235 5.70 -21.96 9.77
N PRO A 236 6.58 -21.34 10.57
CA PRO A 236 6.32 -20.00 11.09
C PRO A 236 6.32 -18.99 9.95
N VAL A 237 5.34 -18.09 9.96
CA VAL A 237 5.13 -17.08 8.92
C VAL A 237 5.25 -15.67 9.52
N THR A 238 6.06 -14.83 8.88
CA THR A 238 6.14 -13.41 9.18
C THR A 238 5.85 -12.59 7.94
N ASN A 239 5.12 -11.50 8.11
CA ASN A 239 4.77 -10.59 7.02
C ASN A 239 5.50 -9.25 7.15
N THR A 240 5.88 -8.65 6.02
CA THR A 240 6.28 -7.23 6.01
C THR A 240 5.09 -6.34 6.32
N LEU A 241 5.34 -5.04 6.57
CA LEU A 241 4.27 -4.03 6.64
C LEU A 241 3.33 -4.11 5.43
N MET A 242 3.87 -4.24 4.22
CA MET A 242 3.08 -4.36 2.98
C MET A 242 2.47 -5.74 2.76
N GLY A 243 2.92 -6.75 3.48
CA GLY A 243 2.44 -8.13 3.37
C GLY A 243 1.38 -8.51 4.40
N LEU A 244 0.99 -7.60 5.30
CA LEU A 244 -0.06 -7.89 6.30
C LEU A 244 -1.37 -8.29 5.61
N GLY A 245 -1.93 -9.44 6.03
CA GLY A 245 -3.08 -10.08 5.41
C GLY A 245 -2.74 -11.08 4.29
N ALA A 246 -1.48 -11.17 3.83
CA ALA A 246 -1.06 -12.23 2.91
C ALA A 246 -1.19 -13.63 3.53
N PHE A 247 -0.93 -13.72 4.83
CA PHE A 247 -1.21 -14.87 5.68
C PHE A 247 -2.06 -14.39 6.86
N PRO A 248 -3.07 -15.15 7.32
CA PRO A 248 -3.99 -14.71 8.37
C PRO A 248 -3.27 -14.32 9.67
N GLY A 249 -3.54 -13.10 10.17
CA GLY A 249 -2.93 -12.54 11.37
C GLY A 249 -3.39 -13.20 12.69
N THR A 250 -4.53 -13.89 12.66
CA THR A 250 -5.06 -14.66 13.81
C THR A 250 -4.55 -16.09 13.87
N ASP A 251 -3.90 -16.58 12.81
CA ASP A 251 -3.39 -17.94 12.75
C ASP A 251 -2.19 -18.14 13.69
N ARG A 252 -2.12 -19.31 14.37
CA ARG A 252 -1.01 -19.64 15.28
C ARG A 252 0.37 -19.59 14.61
N GLN A 253 0.45 -19.91 13.31
CA GLN A 253 1.71 -19.89 12.57
C GLN A 253 2.21 -18.49 12.26
N PHE A 254 1.35 -17.47 12.39
CA PHE A 254 1.76 -16.07 12.26
C PHE A 254 2.57 -15.64 13.50
N VAL A 255 3.83 -15.27 13.28
CA VAL A 255 4.74 -14.84 14.35
C VAL A 255 4.87 -13.32 14.47
N GLY A 256 4.02 -12.59 13.77
CA GLY A 256 3.98 -11.11 13.76
C GLY A 256 4.62 -10.51 12.52
N MET A 257 4.52 -9.19 12.41
CA MET A 257 5.25 -8.39 11.44
C MET A 257 6.74 -8.38 11.83
N LEU A 258 7.65 -8.44 10.84
CA LEU A 258 9.10 -8.30 11.07
C LEU A 258 9.59 -6.87 10.78
N GLY A 259 10.85 -6.62 11.11
CA GLY A 259 11.56 -5.39 10.78
C GLY A 259 11.63 -4.40 11.92
N MET A 260 11.81 -3.12 11.60
CA MET A 260 12.11 -2.04 12.57
C MET A 260 11.14 -2.01 13.76
N HIS A 261 9.84 -2.08 13.50
CA HIS A 261 8.78 -2.14 14.49
C HIS A 261 8.08 -3.51 14.52
N GLY A 262 8.80 -4.53 14.09
CA GLY A 262 8.32 -5.92 14.10
C GLY A 262 8.24 -6.49 15.51
N SER A 263 7.50 -7.61 15.66
CA SER A 263 7.44 -8.31 16.92
C SER A 263 8.80 -8.91 17.30
N TYR A 264 9.04 -9.00 18.61
CA TYR A 264 10.22 -9.68 19.15
C TYR A 264 10.35 -11.10 18.59
N THR A 265 9.25 -11.84 18.58
CA THR A 265 9.18 -13.21 18.08
C THR A 265 9.56 -13.31 16.60
N ALA A 266 9.01 -12.45 15.73
CA ALA A 266 9.32 -12.48 14.30
C ALA A 266 10.79 -12.18 14.02
N ASN A 267 11.32 -11.14 14.67
CA ASN A 267 12.71 -10.72 14.47
C ASN A 267 13.71 -11.78 14.98
N LEU A 268 13.44 -12.44 16.10
CA LEU A 268 14.26 -13.55 16.58
C LEU A 268 14.13 -14.80 15.69
N ALA A 269 12.92 -15.14 15.25
CA ALA A 269 12.71 -16.25 14.33
C ALA A 269 13.53 -16.06 13.04
N MET A 270 13.50 -14.86 12.47
CA MET A 270 14.31 -14.50 11.31
C MET A 270 15.81 -14.60 11.60
N HIS A 271 16.28 -14.04 12.73
CA HIS A 271 17.70 -14.02 13.10
C HIS A 271 18.29 -15.43 13.26
N HIS A 272 17.51 -16.35 13.83
CA HIS A 272 17.95 -17.72 14.15
C HIS A 272 17.57 -18.77 13.08
N ALA A 273 16.90 -18.34 12.00
CA ALA A 273 16.56 -19.23 10.89
C ALA A 273 17.80 -19.84 10.23
N ASP A 274 17.69 -21.08 9.73
CA ASP A 274 18.68 -21.70 8.86
C ASP A 274 18.26 -21.65 7.37
N VAL A 275 16.96 -21.53 7.09
CA VAL A 275 16.41 -21.29 5.76
C VAL A 275 15.31 -20.24 5.84
N ILE A 276 15.40 -19.22 5.01
CA ILE A 276 14.36 -18.20 4.84
C ILE A 276 13.78 -18.33 3.43
N LEU A 277 12.47 -18.57 3.36
CA LEU A 277 11.72 -18.49 2.11
C LEU A 277 11.12 -17.08 2.00
N ALA A 278 11.78 -16.20 1.28
CA ALA A 278 11.33 -14.84 1.00
C ALA A 278 10.46 -14.81 -0.25
N VAL A 279 9.20 -14.38 -0.11
CA VAL A 279 8.20 -14.38 -1.19
C VAL A 279 7.65 -12.99 -1.41
N GLY A 280 7.87 -12.43 -2.60
CA GLY A 280 7.38 -11.11 -2.97
C GLY A 280 7.83 -9.99 -2.04
N ALA A 281 9.07 -10.10 -1.52
CA ALA A 281 9.69 -9.17 -0.57
C ALA A 281 11.03 -8.67 -1.12
N ARG A 282 11.33 -7.39 -0.95
CA ARG A 282 12.49 -6.74 -1.57
C ARG A 282 13.69 -6.53 -0.63
N PHE A 283 13.60 -6.98 0.61
CA PHE A 283 14.65 -6.78 1.63
C PHE A 283 15.01 -5.30 1.81
N ASP A 284 14.02 -4.46 2.10
CA ASP A 284 14.28 -3.04 2.31
C ASP A 284 14.92 -2.73 3.67
N ASP A 285 15.43 -1.50 3.80
CA ASP A 285 16.17 -1.03 4.98
C ASP A 285 15.34 -1.05 6.27
N ARG A 286 14.01 -0.92 6.18
CA ARG A 286 13.12 -0.98 7.35
C ARG A 286 12.95 -2.41 7.88
N VAL A 287 13.31 -3.40 7.08
CA VAL A 287 13.30 -4.81 7.48
C VAL A 287 14.70 -5.27 7.90
N ILE A 288 15.70 -5.06 7.05
CA ILE A 288 17.02 -5.68 7.23
C ILE A 288 17.93 -4.95 8.21
N ASN A 289 17.67 -3.65 8.48
CA ASN A 289 18.49 -2.77 9.32
C ASN A 289 19.96 -2.74 8.83
N GLY A 290 20.83 -3.65 9.30
CA GLY A 290 22.22 -3.80 8.85
C GLY A 290 22.41 -5.01 7.93
N PRO A 291 22.61 -4.83 6.60
CA PRO A 291 22.68 -5.96 5.66
C PRO A 291 23.69 -7.05 6.01
N SER A 292 24.86 -6.66 6.53
CA SER A 292 25.92 -7.61 6.94
C SER A 292 25.60 -8.42 8.19
N LYS A 293 24.60 -8.00 8.97
CA LYS A 293 24.14 -8.66 10.20
C LYS A 293 22.78 -9.34 10.04
N PHE A 294 22.16 -9.22 8.85
CA PHE A 294 20.86 -9.80 8.58
C PHE A 294 20.95 -11.31 8.48
N CYS A 295 20.29 -12.02 9.39
CA CYS A 295 20.11 -13.49 9.39
C CYS A 295 21.36 -14.26 8.98
N PRO A 296 22.49 -14.16 9.71
CA PRO A 296 23.83 -14.54 9.26
C PRO A 296 24.00 -16.04 8.98
N ASN A 297 23.11 -16.89 9.52
CA ASN A 297 23.17 -18.34 9.37
C ASN A 297 22.15 -18.89 8.37
N ALA A 298 21.32 -18.04 7.78
CA ALA A 298 20.23 -18.47 6.91
C ALA A 298 20.66 -18.60 5.44
N LYS A 299 20.23 -19.65 4.79
CA LYS A 299 20.15 -19.72 3.32
C LYS A 299 18.87 -19.08 2.85
N ILE A 300 18.96 -18.30 1.78
CA ILE A 300 17.86 -17.48 1.28
C ILE A 300 17.30 -18.08 -0.02
N ILE A 301 16.05 -18.51 0.01
CA ILE A 301 15.24 -18.75 -1.18
C ILE A 301 14.47 -17.46 -1.47
N HIS A 302 14.62 -16.86 -2.66
CA HIS A 302 13.99 -15.60 -2.99
C HIS A 302 13.10 -15.75 -4.23
N ILE A 303 11.80 -15.59 -4.04
CA ILE A 303 10.78 -15.60 -5.10
C ILE A 303 10.34 -14.16 -5.35
N ASP A 304 10.57 -13.66 -6.57
CA ASP A 304 10.13 -12.33 -6.99
C ASP A 304 9.78 -12.32 -8.48
N ILE A 305 8.84 -11.50 -8.89
CA ILE A 305 8.48 -11.30 -10.31
C ILE A 305 9.54 -10.45 -11.04
N ASP A 306 10.24 -9.59 -10.31
CA ASP A 306 11.23 -8.66 -10.85
C ASP A 306 12.65 -9.22 -10.70
N PRO A 307 13.31 -9.59 -11.82
CA PRO A 307 14.68 -10.10 -11.75
C PRO A 307 15.68 -9.09 -11.16
N ALA A 308 15.38 -7.78 -11.25
CA ALA A 308 16.22 -6.73 -10.67
C ALA A 308 16.18 -6.67 -9.15
N SER A 309 15.16 -7.25 -8.51
CA SER A 309 15.04 -7.36 -7.05
C SER A 309 15.87 -8.52 -6.49
N ILE A 310 16.12 -9.55 -7.29
CA ILE A 310 16.87 -10.74 -6.86
C ILE A 310 18.33 -10.39 -6.55
N SER A 311 18.77 -10.73 -5.33
CA SER A 311 20.14 -10.47 -4.84
C SER A 311 20.55 -8.99 -4.84
N LYS A 312 19.61 -8.06 -4.92
CA LYS A 312 19.88 -6.63 -4.91
C LYS A 312 20.47 -6.15 -3.58
N THR A 313 19.91 -6.59 -2.48
CA THR A 313 20.32 -6.18 -1.12
C THR A 313 20.88 -7.36 -0.34
N ILE A 314 20.19 -8.49 -0.35
CA ILE A 314 20.59 -9.75 0.30
C ILE A 314 20.77 -10.80 -0.79
N LYS A 315 21.92 -11.49 -0.76
CA LYS A 315 22.23 -12.55 -1.73
C LYS A 315 21.27 -13.73 -1.59
N ALA A 316 20.64 -14.16 -2.67
CA ALA A 316 19.82 -15.36 -2.72
C ALA A 316 20.67 -16.59 -3.05
N ASP A 317 20.47 -17.68 -2.29
CA ASP A 317 21.06 -19.00 -2.56
C ASP A 317 20.26 -19.77 -3.61
N VAL A 318 18.94 -19.57 -3.61
CA VAL A 318 18.02 -20.12 -4.62
C VAL A 318 17.12 -18.99 -5.13
N PRO A 319 17.51 -18.33 -6.26
CA PRO A 319 16.69 -17.32 -6.90
C PRO A 319 15.59 -17.98 -7.75
N ILE A 320 14.36 -17.46 -7.66
CA ILE A 320 13.23 -17.90 -8.49
C ILE A 320 12.52 -16.64 -9.02
N VAL A 321 12.68 -16.36 -10.31
CA VAL A 321 11.96 -15.28 -10.99
C VAL A 321 10.67 -15.84 -11.57
N GLY A 322 9.52 -15.29 -11.16
CA GLY A 322 8.21 -15.72 -11.64
C GLY A 322 7.04 -15.18 -10.83
N PRO A 323 5.81 -15.31 -11.38
CA PRO A 323 4.59 -14.94 -10.66
C PRO A 323 4.45 -15.79 -9.38
N VAL A 324 4.19 -15.13 -8.27
CA VAL A 324 4.18 -15.76 -6.96
C VAL A 324 3.13 -16.88 -6.84
N GLU A 325 1.93 -16.67 -7.40
CA GLU A 325 0.85 -17.68 -7.40
C GLU A 325 1.28 -18.97 -8.10
N SER A 326 1.81 -18.86 -9.33
CA SER A 326 2.29 -19.98 -10.13
C SER A 326 3.46 -20.70 -9.42
N VAL A 327 4.46 -19.94 -8.94
CA VAL A 327 5.65 -20.51 -8.29
C VAL A 327 5.28 -21.25 -7.01
N LEU A 328 4.41 -20.69 -6.16
CA LEU A 328 3.98 -21.34 -4.92
C LEU A 328 3.13 -22.57 -5.19
N THR A 329 2.23 -22.52 -6.18
CA THR A 329 1.41 -23.67 -6.59
C THR A 329 2.30 -24.81 -7.10
N GLU A 330 3.29 -24.51 -7.95
CA GLU A 330 4.25 -25.50 -8.43
C GLU A 330 5.14 -26.04 -7.30
N MET A 331 5.50 -25.22 -6.31
CA MET A 331 6.28 -25.64 -5.14
C MET A 331 5.49 -26.61 -4.24
N VAL A 332 4.22 -26.32 -3.99
CA VAL A 332 3.32 -27.24 -3.26
C VAL A 332 3.20 -28.57 -4.01
N ALA A 333 3.03 -28.54 -5.32
CA ALA A 333 2.99 -29.75 -6.14
C ALA A 333 4.31 -30.54 -6.08
N ALA A 334 5.46 -29.88 -6.17
CA ALA A 334 6.77 -30.51 -6.05
C ALA A 334 7.00 -31.17 -4.68
N LEU A 335 6.57 -30.54 -3.59
CA LEU A 335 6.64 -31.10 -2.23
C LEU A 335 5.78 -32.37 -2.10
N LYS A 336 4.56 -32.35 -2.67
CA LYS A 336 3.68 -33.52 -2.68
C LYS A 336 4.26 -34.69 -3.53
N ASP A 337 4.91 -34.35 -4.65
CA ASP A 337 5.59 -35.34 -5.53
C ASP A 337 6.82 -35.95 -4.85
N ILE A 338 7.61 -35.19 -4.11
CA ILE A 338 8.74 -35.70 -3.32
C ILE A 338 8.24 -36.67 -2.24
N GLY A 339 7.07 -36.41 -1.64
CA GLY A 339 6.43 -37.30 -0.67
C GLY A 339 7.12 -37.38 0.70
N GLU A 340 8.16 -36.57 0.93
CA GLU A 340 8.86 -36.46 2.20
C GLU A 340 8.19 -35.39 3.09
N THR A 341 8.38 -35.53 4.40
CA THR A 341 7.93 -34.54 5.39
C THR A 341 9.12 -34.00 6.15
N PRO A 342 9.06 -32.73 6.63
CA PRO A 342 10.11 -32.18 7.49
C PRO A 342 10.34 -33.06 8.72
N ASN A 343 11.57 -33.04 9.24
CA ASN A 343 11.89 -33.75 10.46
C ASN A 343 11.03 -33.23 11.64
N LYS A 344 10.15 -34.09 12.16
CA LYS A 344 9.16 -33.75 13.18
C LYS A 344 9.79 -33.23 14.48
N GLU A 345 10.94 -33.79 14.89
CA GLU A 345 11.62 -33.36 16.12
C GLU A 345 12.23 -31.97 15.96
N SER A 346 12.84 -31.69 14.80
CA SER A 346 13.38 -30.35 14.48
C SER A 346 12.28 -29.30 14.44
N VAL A 347 11.15 -29.59 13.78
CA VAL A 347 10.00 -28.69 13.71
C VAL A 347 9.41 -28.45 15.10
N ALA A 348 9.24 -29.48 15.92
CA ALA A 348 8.73 -29.34 17.28
C ALA A 348 9.67 -28.51 18.17
N SER A 349 10.99 -28.75 18.08
CA SER A 349 12.00 -27.98 18.80
C SER A 349 12.00 -26.51 18.38
N TRP A 350 11.84 -26.26 17.07
CA TRP A 350 11.77 -24.88 16.54
C TRP A 350 10.54 -24.13 17.03
N TRP A 351 9.36 -24.75 17.00
CA TRP A 351 8.14 -24.17 17.55
C TRP A 351 8.21 -23.93 19.05
N LYS A 352 8.83 -24.85 19.81
CA LYS A 352 9.06 -24.65 21.24
C LYS A 352 9.86 -23.37 21.49
N GLN A 353 10.93 -23.15 20.74
CA GLN A 353 11.75 -21.94 20.85
C GLN A 353 10.97 -20.67 20.47
N ILE A 354 10.16 -20.72 19.41
CA ILE A 354 9.31 -19.60 18.99
C ILE A 354 8.25 -19.28 20.04
N ASP A 355 7.62 -20.30 20.62
CA ASP A 355 6.61 -20.13 21.67
C ASP A 355 7.23 -19.54 22.95
N GLU A 356 8.47 -19.91 23.31
CA GLU A 356 9.22 -19.26 24.40
C GLU A 356 9.44 -17.76 24.16
N TRP A 357 9.80 -17.35 22.92
CA TRP A 357 9.94 -15.93 22.57
C TRP A 357 8.60 -15.19 22.53
N ARG A 358 7.53 -15.86 22.12
CA ARG A 358 6.18 -15.28 22.09
C ARG A 358 5.68 -14.95 23.50
N GLY A 359 6.00 -15.83 24.47
CA GLY A 359 5.56 -15.69 25.85
C GLY A 359 4.04 -15.59 26.02
N ASP A 360 3.60 -15.31 27.25
CA ASP A 360 2.17 -15.24 27.59
C ASP A 360 1.52 -13.89 27.20
N ARG A 361 2.32 -12.86 26.91
CA ARG A 361 1.83 -11.51 26.64
C ARG A 361 1.44 -11.26 25.18
N GLY A 362 1.63 -12.26 24.31
CA GLY A 362 1.37 -12.12 22.86
C GLY A 362 2.50 -11.44 22.09
N LEU A 363 2.22 -11.08 20.83
CA LEU A 363 3.24 -10.59 19.88
C LEU A 363 3.69 -9.15 20.14
N PHE A 364 2.80 -8.30 20.63
CA PHE A 364 3.05 -6.88 20.88
C PHE A 364 2.51 -6.46 22.26
N PRO A 365 3.22 -6.82 23.36
CA PRO A 365 2.82 -6.42 24.70
C PRO A 365 3.04 -4.92 24.92
N TYR A 366 2.09 -4.25 25.57
CA TYR A 366 2.20 -2.85 25.99
C TYR A 366 1.60 -2.64 27.39
N ASP A 367 1.95 -1.52 28.00
CA ASP A 367 1.37 -1.10 29.28
C ASP A 367 0.06 -0.36 29.04
N LYS A 368 -1.03 -0.93 29.54
CA LYS A 368 -2.38 -0.33 29.42
C LYS A 368 -2.58 0.88 30.33
N GLY A 369 -1.68 1.11 31.28
CA GLY A 369 -1.82 2.16 32.29
C GLY A 369 -2.99 1.92 33.24
N ASP A 370 -3.39 2.97 33.94
CA ASP A 370 -4.52 2.97 34.87
C ASP A 370 -5.88 3.33 34.24
N GLY A 371 -5.89 3.57 32.92
CA GLY A 371 -7.09 3.97 32.18
C GLY A 371 -7.39 5.48 32.19
N SER A 372 -6.56 6.30 32.83
CA SER A 372 -6.74 7.76 32.84
C SER A 372 -6.43 8.43 31.50
N ILE A 373 -5.61 7.79 30.68
CA ILE A 373 -5.21 8.27 29.35
C ILE A 373 -5.43 7.15 28.34
N ILE A 374 -6.03 7.46 27.20
CA ILE A 374 -6.25 6.49 26.11
C ILE A 374 -4.93 6.15 25.43
N LYS A 375 -4.58 4.88 25.43
CA LYS A 375 -3.41 4.39 24.68
C LYS A 375 -3.76 4.20 23.21
N PRO A 376 -2.88 4.60 22.26
CA PRO A 376 -3.12 4.42 20.83
C PRO A 376 -3.31 2.94 20.44
N GLN A 377 -2.65 2.01 21.11
CA GLN A 377 -2.82 0.58 20.94
C GLN A 377 -4.26 0.13 21.27
N THR A 378 -4.82 0.63 22.37
CA THR A 378 -6.20 0.34 22.79
C THR A 378 -7.21 0.82 21.74
N VAL A 379 -6.95 1.98 21.10
CA VAL A 379 -7.82 2.48 20.02
C VAL A 379 -7.88 1.47 18.87
N ILE A 380 -6.73 0.94 18.45
CA ILE A 380 -6.67 -0.02 17.35
C ILE A 380 -7.25 -1.39 17.72
N GLU A 381 -7.02 -1.87 18.95
CA GLU A 381 -7.67 -3.09 19.46
C GLU A 381 -9.20 -2.93 19.44
N THR A 382 -9.71 -1.79 19.89
CA THR A 382 -11.15 -1.47 19.86
C THR A 382 -11.68 -1.39 18.43
N LEU A 383 -10.93 -0.75 17.50
CA LEU A 383 -11.29 -0.71 16.09
C LEU A 383 -11.40 -2.11 15.49
N CYS A 384 -10.44 -2.99 15.78
CA CYS A 384 -10.45 -4.37 15.34
C CYS A 384 -11.67 -5.14 15.89
N GLU A 385 -12.01 -4.92 17.16
CA GLU A 385 -13.17 -5.54 17.79
C GLU A 385 -14.50 -5.06 17.19
N VAL A 386 -14.70 -3.75 17.06
CA VAL A 386 -15.92 -3.13 16.50
C VAL A 386 -16.15 -3.56 15.06
N THR A 387 -15.08 -3.62 14.26
CA THR A 387 -15.14 -4.05 12.85
C THR A 387 -15.02 -5.57 12.66
N LYS A 388 -14.86 -6.33 13.75
CA LYS A 388 -14.64 -7.79 13.74
C LYS A 388 -13.47 -8.22 12.85
N GLY A 389 -12.46 -7.36 12.69
CA GLY A 389 -11.29 -7.59 11.85
C GLY A 389 -11.60 -7.62 10.34
N ASP A 390 -12.77 -7.19 9.87
CA ASP A 390 -13.21 -7.32 8.47
C ASP A 390 -13.33 -5.99 7.70
N ALA A 391 -12.94 -4.86 8.29
CA ALA A 391 -12.91 -3.60 7.58
C ALA A 391 -11.72 -3.51 6.60
N PHE A 392 -11.86 -2.68 5.56
CA PHE A 392 -10.68 -2.11 4.92
C PHE A 392 -10.09 -1.05 5.84
N VAL A 393 -8.81 -1.18 6.14
CA VAL A 393 -8.08 -0.20 6.94
C VAL A 393 -7.05 0.49 6.06
N THR A 394 -7.27 1.78 5.81
CA THR A 394 -6.24 2.63 5.22
C THR A 394 -5.50 3.37 6.31
N SER A 395 -4.24 3.69 6.10
CA SER A 395 -3.49 4.45 7.09
C SER A 395 -2.66 5.55 6.47
N ASP A 396 -2.64 6.69 7.13
CA ASP A 396 -1.60 7.68 6.97
C ASP A 396 -0.28 7.23 7.59
N VAL A 397 0.78 8.02 7.44
CA VAL A 397 2.12 7.67 7.86
C VAL A 397 2.49 8.36 9.18
N GLY A 398 2.93 7.55 10.13
CA GLY A 398 3.34 7.99 11.47
C GLY A 398 3.25 6.86 12.50
N GLN A 399 3.23 7.21 13.79
CA GLN A 399 3.05 6.21 14.87
C GLN A 399 1.72 5.47 14.73
N HIS A 400 0.63 6.16 14.34
CA HIS A 400 -0.69 5.58 14.09
C HIS A 400 -0.66 4.45 13.05
N GLN A 401 0.17 4.56 12.00
CA GLN A 401 0.38 3.50 11.02
C GLN A 401 1.00 2.25 11.66
N MET A 402 2.02 2.45 12.50
CA MET A 402 2.68 1.33 13.16
C MET A 402 1.76 0.67 14.18
N PHE A 403 1.00 1.46 14.96
CA PHE A 403 0.00 0.90 15.87
C PHE A 403 -1.09 0.11 15.12
N ALA A 404 -1.59 0.63 13.99
CA ALA A 404 -2.54 -0.11 13.16
C ALA A 404 -1.94 -1.43 12.64
N ALA A 405 -0.69 -1.41 12.17
CA ALA A 405 0.00 -2.61 11.68
C ALA A 405 0.26 -3.67 12.77
N GLN A 406 0.47 -3.24 14.03
CA GLN A 406 0.78 -4.13 15.15
C GLN A 406 -0.48 -4.71 15.81
N TYR A 407 -1.54 -3.92 15.96
CA TYR A 407 -2.68 -4.26 16.81
C TYR A 407 -3.97 -4.59 16.05
N TYR A 408 -4.12 -4.18 14.79
CA TYR A 408 -5.22 -4.68 13.95
C TYR A 408 -4.83 -6.04 13.35
N LYS A 409 -5.73 -7.01 13.42
CA LYS A 409 -5.47 -8.37 12.92
C LYS A 409 -6.04 -8.52 11.51
N PHE A 410 -5.15 -8.57 10.52
CA PHE A 410 -5.50 -8.73 9.11
C PHE A 410 -5.50 -10.21 8.72
N ASP A 411 -6.68 -10.79 8.51
CA ASP A 411 -6.83 -12.20 8.09
C ASP A 411 -7.03 -12.35 6.58
N LYS A 412 -7.31 -11.26 5.88
CA LYS A 412 -7.59 -11.24 4.44
C LYS A 412 -6.60 -10.35 3.69
N PRO A 413 -6.17 -10.73 2.48
CA PRO A 413 -5.38 -9.84 1.62
C PRO A 413 -6.20 -8.61 1.22
N ASN A 414 -5.52 -7.56 0.77
CA ASN A 414 -6.08 -6.29 0.29
C ASN A 414 -6.86 -5.48 1.34
N ARG A 415 -6.85 -5.87 2.64
CA ARG A 415 -7.54 -5.15 3.71
C ARG A 415 -6.69 -4.07 4.39
N TRP A 416 -5.38 -4.17 4.27
CA TRP A 416 -4.42 -3.19 4.77
C TRP A 416 -3.84 -2.34 3.65
N ILE A 417 -4.06 -1.02 3.69
CA ILE A 417 -3.73 -0.08 2.61
C ILE A 417 -2.96 1.09 3.18
N ASN A 418 -1.68 1.19 2.85
CA ASN A 418 -0.80 2.22 3.39
C ASN A 418 0.34 2.55 2.43
N SER A 419 0.97 3.71 2.61
CA SER A 419 2.20 4.09 1.90
C SER A 419 3.41 3.56 2.64
N GLY A 420 3.86 2.34 2.29
CA GLY A 420 4.98 1.68 2.99
C GLY A 420 6.34 2.04 2.42
N GLY A 421 6.46 2.22 1.11
CA GLY A 421 7.74 2.47 0.46
C GLY A 421 8.17 3.93 0.47
N LEU A 422 7.28 4.87 0.14
CA LEU A 422 7.57 6.30 0.15
C LEU A 422 7.29 6.94 1.51
N GLY A 423 6.30 6.44 2.26
CA GLY A 423 5.95 6.98 3.57
C GLY A 423 5.20 8.32 3.49
N THR A 424 4.20 8.40 2.62
CA THR A 424 3.48 9.63 2.30
C THR A 424 2.43 9.96 3.34
N MET A 425 2.63 11.03 4.13
CA MET A 425 1.58 11.62 4.94
C MET A 425 0.49 12.24 4.03
N GLY A 426 -0.78 12.13 4.42
CA GLY A 426 -1.91 12.56 3.62
C GLY A 426 -2.45 11.50 2.64
N PHE A 427 -1.87 10.29 2.62
CA PHE A 427 -2.27 9.17 1.78
C PHE A 427 -3.58 8.51 2.23
N GLY A 428 -3.74 8.31 3.54
CA GLY A 428 -4.74 7.40 4.11
C GLY A 428 -6.18 7.78 3.79
N PHE A 429 -6.52 9.06 3.90
CA PHE A 429 -7.88 9.52 3.69
C PHE A 429 -8.34 9.44 2.22
N PRO A 430 -7.62 9.99 1.24
CA PRO A 430 -7.99 9.80 -0.17
C PRO A 430 -7.99 8.32 -0.59
N ALA A 431 -7.06 7.51 -0.12
CA ALA A 431 -7.06 6.07 -0.38
C ALA A 431 -8.33 5.39 0.13
N ALA A 432 -8.81 5.76 1.34
CA ALA A 432 -10.08 5.28 1.88
C ALA A 432 -11.28 5.61 0.98
N MET A 433 -11.27 6.79 0.38
CA MET A 433 -12.32 7.23 -0.55
C MET A 433 -12.34 6.35 -1.80
N GLY A 434 -11.17 6.05 -2.39
CA GLY A 434 -11.03 5.17 -3.55
C GLY A 434 -11.52 3.74 -3.25
N VAL A 435 -11.21 3.23 -2.05
CA VAL A 435 -11.73 1.94 -1.57
C VAL A 435 -13.25 1.97 -1.41
N LYS A 436 -13.79 3.02 -0.78
CA LYS A 436 -15.22 3.12 -0.48
C LYS A 436 -16.09 3.20 -1.72
N LEU A 437 -15.61 3.83 -2.79
CA LEU A 437 -16.27 3.84 -4.10
C LEU A 437 -16.46 2.42 -4.66
N SER A 438 -15.47 1.55 -4.47
CA SER A 438 -15.50 0.18 -5.00
C SER A 438 -16.21 -0.83 -4.10
N PHE A 439 -16.25 -0.54 -2.80
CA PHE A 439 -16.84 -1.41 -1.78
C PHE A 439 -17.83 -0.63 -0.91
N PRO A 440 -18.96 -0.17 -1.49
CA PRO A 440 -19.90 0.72 -0.83
C PRO A 440 -20.53 0.12 0.44
N ASP A 441 -20.69 -1.20 0.51
CA ASP A 441 -21.34 -1.89 1.62
C ASP A 441 -20.36 -2.37 2.72
N THR A 442 -19.04 -2.25 2.48
CA THR A 442 -18.02 -2.69 3.43
C THR A 442 -17.53 -1.51 4.27
N ASP A 443 -17.24 -1.75 5.55
CA ASP A 443 -16.66 -0.73 6.39
C ASP A 443 -15.24 -0.36 5.93
N VAL A 444 -14.98 0.94 5.85
CA VAL A 444 -13.67 1.50 5.51
C VAL A 444 -13.26 2.46 6.62
N ALA A 445 -12.18 2.13 7.31
CA ALA A 445 -11.57 2.94 8.35
C ALA A 445 -10.27 3.57 7.87
N CYS A 446 -10.17 4.89 7.96
CA CYS A 446 -8.92 5.62 7.77
C CYS A 446 -8.28 5.89 9.13
N VAL A 447 -7.18 5.22 9.45
CA VAL A 447 -6.39 5.48 10.64
C VAL A 447 -5.38 6.59 10.32
N THR A 448 -5.47 7.71 11.04
CA THR A 448 -4.66 8.89 10.78
C THR A 448 -4.19 9.56 12.07
N GLY A 449 -3.35 10.56 11.97
CA GLY A 449 -2.99 11.50 13.02
C GLY A 449 -3.35 12.92 12.63
N GLU A 450 -3.41 13.83 13.61
CA GLU A 450 -3.80 15.23 13.41
C GLU A 450 -2.91 15.99 12.42
N GLY A 451 -1.64 15.61 12.31
CA GLY A 451 -0.71 16.21 11.34
C GLY A 451 -0.95 15.72 9.91
N SER A 452 -1.18 14.40 9.73
CA SER A 452 -1.36 13.79 8.42
C SER A 452 -2.68 14.16 7.77
N ILE A 453 -3.78 14.14 8.52
CA ILE A 453 -5.12 14.40 7.97
C ILE A 453 -5.24 15.80 7.37
N GLN A 454 -4.51 16.77 7.90
CA GLN A 454 -4.54 18.15 7.39
C GLN A 454 -3.98 18.28 5.96
N MET A 455 -3.15 17.33 5.49
CA MET A 455 -2.53 17.42 4.16
C MET A 455 -3.52 17.20 3.01
N ASN A 456 -4.63 16.49 3.25
CA ASN A 456 -5.70 16.27 2.27
C ASN A 456 -7.10 16.46 2.88
N ILE A 457 -7.23 17.29 3.92
CA ILE A 457 -8.48 17.48 4.65
C ILE A 457 -9.59 18.12 3.79
N GLN A 458 -9.23 18.86 2.74
CA GLN A 458 -10.16 19.45 1.78
C GLN A 458 -11.00 18.39 1.03
N GLU A 459 -10.56 17.14 1.02
CA GLU A 459 -11.31 16.03 0.40
C GLU A 459 -12.56 15.64 1.20
N LEU A 460 -12.77 16.18 2.40
CA LEU A 460 -14.06 16.15 3.09
C LEU A 460 -15.20 16.68 2.18
N SER A 461 -14.91 17.73 1.37
CA SER A 461 -15.85 18.21 0.36
C SER A 461 -16.15 17.17 -0.73
N THR A 462 -15.17 16.40 -1.14
CA THR A 462 -15.33 15.30 -2.11
C THR A 462 -16.18 14.17 -1.53
N CYS A 463 -15.93 13.80 -0.26
CA CYS A 463 -16.76 12.81 0.43
C CYS A 463 -18.23 13.22 0.52
N LEU A 464 -18.51 14.50 0.78
CA LEU A 464 -19.89 15.02 0.80
C LEU A 464 -20.53 14.93 -0.59
N GLN A 465 -19.80 15.37 -1.63
CA GLN A 465 -20.31 15.39 -3.00
C GLN A 465 -20.69 14.00 -3.52
N TYR A 466 -19.94 12.98 -3.16
CA TYR A 466 -20.15 11.61 -3.64
C TYR A 466 -20.76 10.66 -2.60
N GLY A 467 -21.17 11.19 -1.44
CA GLY A 467 -21.80 10.41 -0.39
C GLY A 467 -20.93 9.25 0.13
N LEU A 468 -19.65 9.50 0.43
CA LEU A 468 -18.70 8.46 0.82
C LEU A 468 -18.63 8.31 2.36
N PRO A 469 -19.25 7.29 2.95
CA PRO A 469 -19.32 7.10 4.41
C PRO A 469 -18.05 6.44 4.98
N VAL A 470 -16.90 7.10 4.81
CA VAL A 470 -15.63 6.69 5.42
C VAL A 470 -15.64 6.96 6.93
N LYS A 471 -15.01 6.11 7.74
CA LYS A 471 -14.77 6.34 9.16
C LYS A 471 -13.33 6.80 9.37
N ILE A 472 -13.14 8.04 9.78
CA ILE A 472 -11.81 8.59 10.08
C ILE A 472 -11.54 8.40 11.56
N VAL A 473 -10.52 7.61 11.88
CA VAL A 473 -10.05 7.31 13.24
C VAL A 473 -8.75 8.08 13.44
N CYS A 474 -8.86 9.30 13.98
CA CYS A 474 -7.73 10.18 14.21
C CYS A 474 -7.16 9.97 15.62
N LEU A 475 -5.94 9.41 15.68
CA LEU A 475 -5.16 9.27 16.91
C LEU A 475 -4.44 10.60 17.17
N ASN A 476 -5.13 11.51 17.85
CA ASN A 476 -4.65 12.86 18.11
C ASN A 476 -3.81 12.90 19.38
N ASN A 477 -2.49 12.96 19.23
CA ASN A 477 -1.54 13.06 20.34
C ASN A 477 -0.88 14.46 20.43
N GLY A 478 -1.25 15.41 19.59
CA GLY A 478 -0.73 16.79 19.57
C GLY A 478 0.72 16.91 19.11
N VAL A 479 1.30 15.85 18.51
CA VAL A 479 2.71 15.85 18.09
C VAL A 479 2.90 15.07 16.79
N LEU A 480 3.95 15.37 16.04
CA LEU A 480 4.47 14.51 14.99
C LEU A 480 5.20 13.32 15.67
N GLY A 481 4.41 12.35 16.12
CA GLY A 481 4.83 11.35 17.10
C GLY A 481 6.05 10.53 16.70
N MET A 482 6.20 10.14 15.42
CA MET A 482 7.38 9.40 14.96
C MET A 482 8.63 10.29 14.95
N VAL A 483 8.50 11.58 14.59
CA VAL A 483 9.60 12.55 14.64
C VAL A 483 10.04 12.76 16.10
N ARG A 484 9.08 12.98 17.01
CA ARG A 484 9.37 13.10 18.44
C ARG A 484 10.07 11.85 18.98
N GLN A 485 9.60 10.65 18.65
CA GLN A 485 10.24 9.40 19.09
C GLN A 485 11.70 9.33 18.68
N TRP A 486 12.04 9.71 17.45
CA TRP A 486 13.44 9.78 17.02
C TRP A 486 14.24 10.86 17.77
N GLN A 487 13.62 12.01 18.05
CA GLN A 487 14.24 13.08 18.84
C GLN A 487 14.52 12.62 20.28
N ASP A 488 13.59 11.87 20.88
CA ASP A 488 13.81 11.28 22.20
C ASP A 488 14.97 10.27 22.20
N MET A 489 14.97 9.35 21.25
CA MET A 489 15.91 8.22 21.25
C MET A 489 17.32 8.59 20.76
N SER A 490 17.44 9.57 19.86
CA SER A 490 18.71 9.86 19.16
C SER A 490 19.24 11.27 19.38
N TYR A 491 18.42 12.20 19.90
CA TYR A 491 18.78 13.61 20.01
C TYR A 491 18.55 14.20 21.41
N ASN A 492 18.57 13.36 22.45
CA ASN A 492 18.42 13.75 23.87
C ASN A 492 17.16 14.60 24.13
N SER A 493 16.05 14.20 23.54
CA SER A 493 14.74 14.87 23.63
C SER A 493 14.77 16.35 23.24
N ARG A 494 15.66 16.73 22.31
CA ARG A 494 15.66 18.08 21.74
C ARG A 494 14.55 18.17 20.69
N HIS A 495 13.34 18.43 21.16
CA HIS A 495 12.13 18.49 20.33
C HIS A 495 12.12 19.77 19.48
N SER A 496 12.51 19.68 18.22
CA SER A 496 12.47 20.78 17.27
C SER A 496 11.31 20.60 16.28
N HIS A 497 10.33 21.49 16.33
CA HIS A 497 9.19 21.54 15.40
C HIS A 497 8.38 20.22 15.30
N SER A 498 8.31 19.45 16.38
CA SER A 498 7.53 18.20 16.43
C SER A 498 6.20 18.32 17.19
N TYR A 499 5.99 19.39 17.94
CA TYR A 499 4.71 19.66 18.61
C TYR A 499 3.79 20.52 17.75
N MET A 500 2.51 20.13 17.71
CA MET A 500 1.46 20.81 16.96
C MET A 500 0.77 21.82 17.90
N GLU A 501 1.41 22.96 18.12
CA GLU A 501 0.94 23.98 19.09
C GLU A 501 -0.37 24.66 18.70
N SER A 502 -0.73 24.61 17.41
CA SER A 502 -1.98 25.18 16.89
C SER A 502 -2.69 24.16 16.01
N LEU A 503 -3.72 23.56 16.53
CA LEU A 503 -4.58 22.63 15.80
C LEU A 503 -5.99 23.25 15.61
N PRO A 504 -6.65 22.97 14.48
CA PRO A 504 -8.06 23.34 14.33
C PRO A 504 -8.93 22.53 15.32
N ASP A 505 -10.07 23.07 15.67
CA ASP A 505 -11.13 22.26 16.26
C ASP A 505 -11.70 21.35 15.17
N PHE A 506 -11.22 20.10 15.12
CA PHE A 506 -11.59 19.13 14.07
C PHE A 506 -13.09 18.86 14.04
N ILE A 507 -13.79 18.92 15.18
CA ILE A 507 -15.24 18.69 15.23
C ILE A 507 -15.96 19.79 14.46
N LYS A 508 -15.70 21.05 14.80
CA LYS A 508 -16.30 22.20 14.09
C LYS A 508 -15.92 22.23 12.60
N LEU A 509 -14.67 21.87 12.30
CA LEU A 509 -14.19 21.83 10.92
C LEU A 509 -14.96 20.78 10.10
N VAL A 510 -15.09 19.57 10.62
CA VAL A 510 -15.77 18.46 9.96
C VAL A 510 -17.28 18.75 9.82
N GLU A 511 -17.90 19.34 10.84
CA GLU A 511 -19.30 19.79 10.80
C GLU A 511 -19.50 20.89 9.76
N ALA A 512 -18.55 21.82 9.58
CA ALA A 512 -18.60 22.84 8.54
C ALA A 512 -18.57 22.25 7.11
N TYR A 513 -17.98 21.06 6.94
CA TYR A 513 -18.05 20.28 5.69
C TYR A 513 -19.33 19.42 5.57
N GLY A 514 -20.23 19.46 6.57
CA GLY A 514 -21.51 18.73 6.55
C GLY A 514 -21.40 17.26 7.03
N HIS A 515 -20.37 16.92 7.74
CA HIS A 515 -20.15 15.58 8.28
C HIS A 515 -20.34 15.50 9.79
N VAL A 516 -20.23 14.31 10.38
CA VAL A 516 -20.33 14.09 11.82
C VAL A 516 -18.93 14.07 12.45
N GLY A 517 -18.73 14.89 13.47
CA GLY A 517 -17.53 14.89 14.30
C GLY A 517 -17.83 14.38 15.71
N MET A 518 -16.97 13.52 16.24
CA MET A 518 -17.08 12.96 17.61
C MET A 518 -15.73 13.04 18.30
N ARG A 519 -15.65 13.70 19.48
CA ARG A 519 -14.42 13.79 20.26
C ARG A 519 -14.45 12.80 21.42
N ILE A 520 -13.38 12.02 21.57
CA ILE A 520 -13.24 11.00 22.60
C ILE A 520 -12.02 11.34 23.45
N THR A 521 -12.25 11.58 24.75
CA THR A 521 -11.21 11.93 25.73
C THR A 521 -11.11 10.91 26.87
N ASP A 522 -12.18 10.16 27.12
CA ASP A 522 -12.26 9.15 28.18
C ASP A 522 -12.27 7.73 27.60
N LEU A 523 -11.50 6.84 28.20
CA LEU A 523 -11.41 5.44 27.77
C LEU A 523 -12.77 4.72 27.81
N LYS A 524 -13.62 5.03 28.78
CA LYS A 524 -14.96 4.42 28.91
C LYS A 524 -15.88 4.71 27.72
N ASP A 525 -15.66 5.85 27.03
CA ASP A 525 -16.47 6.30 25.90
C ASP A 525 -15.93 5.79 24.55
N LEU A 526 -14.70 5.26 24.52
CA LEU A 526 -14.01 4.85 23.29
C LEU A 526 -14.82 3.82 22.51
N LYS A 527 -15.17 2.70 23.12
CA LYS A 527 -15.89 1.63 22.42
C LYS A 527 -17.33 2.02 22.06
N PRO A 528 -18.16 2.57 22.99
CA PRO A 528 -19.53 2.97 22.65
C PRO A 528 -19.61 4.00 21.52
N MET A 529 -18.76 5.04 21.53
CA MET A 529 -18.77 6.06 20.49
C MET A 529 -18.22 5.53 19.15
N MET A 530 -17.26 4.61 19.19
CA MET A 530 -16.78 3.95 17.98
C MET A 530 -17.87 3.04 17.38
N GLU A 531 -18.60 2.28 18.19
CA GLU A 531 -19.75 1.48 17.73
C GLU A 531 -20.84 2.37 17.12
N GLU A 532 -21.15 3.51 17.75
CA GLU A 532 -22.09 4.50 17.21
C GLU A 532 -21.62 5.04 15.84
N ALA A 533 -20.34 5.42 15.72
CA ALA A 533 -19.76 5.90 14.47
C ALA A 533 -19.87 4.87 13.34
N PHE A 534 -19.57 3.61 13.63
CA PHE A 534 -19.65 2.53 12.63
C PHE A 534 -21.09 2.07 12.33
N ALA A 535 -22.06 2.37 13.19
CA ALA A 535 -23.48 2.16 12.92
C ALA A 535 -24.04 3.16 11.90
N MET A 536 -23.48 4.35 11.77
CA MET A 536 -23.87 5.38 10.79
C MET A 536 -23.35 5.01 9.38
N LYS A 537 -24.04 4.13 8.66
CA LYS A 537 -23.57 3.59 7.37
C LYS A 537 -23.69 4.56 6.19
N ASP A 538 -24.43 5.65 6.34
CA ASP A 538 -24.80 6.60 5.27
C ASP A 538 -23.94 7.87 5.25
N ARG A 539 -23.02 8.06 6.22
CA ARG A 539 -22.26 9.30 6.35
C ARG A 539 -20.84 9.11 6.85
N LEU A 540 -19.97 10.05 6.49
CA LEU A 540 -18.63 10.14 7.06
C LEU A 540 -18.73 10.53 8.54
N VAL A 541 -17.96 9.83 9.37
CA VAL A 541 -17.77 10.18 10.78
C VAL A 541 -16.27 10.37 11.05
N PHE A 542 -15.93 11.48 11.69
CA PHE A 542 -14.58 11.78 12.14
C PHE A 542 -14.49 11.58 13.66
N LEU A 543 -13.70 10.62 14.09
CA LEU A 543 -13.39 10.36 15.49
C LEU A 543 -12.08 11.07 15.86
N ASP A 544 -12.15 12.16 16.60
CA ASP A 544 -11.00 12.88 17.19
C ASP A 544 -10.69 12.27 18.55
N ILE A 545 -9.79 11.29 18.59
CA ILE A 545 -9.46 10.51 19.79
C ILE A 545 -8.19 11.06 20.40
N GLN A 546 -8.31 11.65 21.60
CA GLN A 546 -7.17 12.18 22.35
C GLN A 546 -6.38 11.03 22.98
N VAL A 547 -5.16 10.80 22.50
CA VAL A 547 -4.32 9.69 22.94
C VAL A 547 -3.04 10.17 23.62
N ASP A 548 -2.36 9.25 24.32
CA ASP A 548 -1.12 9.53 25.05
C ASP A 548 -0.05 10.14 24.15
N THR A 549 0.30 11.40 24.43
CA THR A 549 1.36 12.13 23.73
C THR A 549 2.72 11.48 23.93
N SER A 550 2.96 10.83 25.06
CA SER A 550 4.27 10.28 25.46
C SER A 550 4.53 8.88 24.91
N GLU A 551 3.53 8.23 24.27
CA GLU A 551 3.66 6.87 23.82
C GLU A 551 4.64 6.74 22.65
N HIS A 552 5.46 5.69 22.67
CA HIS A 552 6.37 5.31 21.59
C HIS A 552 5.97 3.98 20.97
N VAL A 553 6.36 3.76 19.73
CA VAL A 553 6.16 2.47 19.05
C VAL A 553 7.27 1.51 19.45
N TYR A 554 6.90 0.43 20.11
CA TYR A 554 7.78 -0.68 20.47
C TYR A 554 7.21 -2.01 19.98
N PRO A 555 8.06 -3.05 19.75
CA PRO A 555 9.52 -3.01 19.74
C PRO A 555 10.09 -2.09 18.67
N MET A 556 11.37 -1.73 18.81
CA MET A 556 12.10 -0.99 17.80
C MET A 556 13.53 -1.49 17.67
N GLN A 557 13.95 -1.83 16.45
CA GLN A 557 15.34 -2.27 16.18
C GLN A 557 16.34 -1.16 16.51
N ILE A 558 17.48 -1.57 17.10
CA ILE A 558 18.59 -0.67 17.37
C ILE A 558 19.31 -0.38 16.05
N LYS A 559 19.57 0.89 15.77
CA LYS A 559 20.27 1.32 14.55
C LYS A 559 21.57 0.55 14.37
N ASP A 560 21.80 0.08 13.16
CA ASP A 560 22.98 -0.72 12.77
C ASP A 560 23.16 -2.04 13.55
N GLY A 561 22.13 -2.48 14.27
CA GLY A 561 22.05 -3.77 14.95
C GLY A 561 21.65 -4.92 14.03
N SER A 562 21.64 -6.14 14.55
CA SER A 562 21.05 -7.31 13.93
C SER A 562 19.54 -7.35 14.18
N MET A 563 18.83 -8.31 13.58
CA MET A 563 17.39 -8.49 13.81
C MET A 563 17.01 -8.70 15.28
N ARG A 564 17.88 -9.27 16.09
CA ARG A 564 17.65 -9.52 17.52
C ARG A 564 17.86 -8.31 18.42
N ASP A 565 18.59 -7.28 17.95
CA ASP A 565 18.97 -6.14 18.77
C ASP A 565 17.84 -5.11 18.77
N MET A 566 17.02 -5.07 19.83
CA MET A 566 15.79 -4.27 19.90
C MET A 566 15.63 -3.56 21.24
N TRP A 567 14.96 -2.42 21.20
CA TRP A 567 14.27 -1.84 22.34
C TRP A 567 12.89 -2.51 22.46
N LEU A 568 12.59 -3.08 23.61
CA LEU A 568 11.27 -3.70 23.90
C LEU A 568 10.30 -2.70 24.55
N ASN A 569 10.86 -1.74 25.28
CA ASN A 569 10.18 -0.59 25.88
C ASN A 569 11.19 0.52 26.18
N LYS A 570 10.80 1.57 26.91
CA LYS A 570 11.66 2.72 27.22
C LYS A 570 12.95 2.36 27.96
N THR A 571 12.98 1.26 28.69
CA THR A 571 14.08 0.88 29.60
C THR A 571 14.73 -0.46 29.29
N GLU A 572 14.07 -1.30 28.52
CA GLU A 572 14.46 -2.69 28.24
C GLU A 572 14.98 -2.87 26.84
N ARG A 573 16.15 -3.50 26.73
CA ARG A 573 16.79 -3.91 25.46
C ARG A 573 17.04 -5.41 25.46
N THR A 574 17.11 -5.98 24.28
CA THR A 574 17.58 -7.36 24.07
C THR A 574 19.08 -7.43 23.99
#